data_efeb92305770855588929eb5a5fa2dc4
#
_entry.id   efeb92305770855588929eb5a5fa2dc4
#
_cell.length_a   1.000
_cell.length_b   1.000
_cell.length_c   1.000
_cell.angle_alpha   90.00
_cell.angle_beta   90.00
_cell.angle_gamma   90.00
#
_symmetry.space_group_name_H-M   'P 1'
#
loop_
_entity.id
_entity.type
_entity.pdbx_description
1 polymer ?
#
loop_
_entity_poly.entity_id
_entity_poly.type
_entity_poly.pdbx_seq_one_letter_code
_entity_poly.pdbx_strand_id
1 'polypeptide(L)'
;MALSANEKAQIVKDYQQAESDTGSPEVQVALLSANINKLQGHFKINKQDHHSRRGLIRMVNQRRKLLDYLKGKNADRYLELIKRLGLRR
;
A
#
# COMPACT_ATOMS: atom_id res chain seq x y z
N MET A 1 14.12 -4.38 -4.22
CA MET A 1 13.14 -3.84 -3.25
C MET A 1 11.69 -3.91 -3.75
N ALA A 2 11.49 -4.33 -4.96
CA ALA A 2 10.14 -4.53 -5.47
C ALA A 2 9.53 -5.84 -4.93
N LEU A 3 8.20 -5.88 -4.87
CA LEU A 3 7.49 -7.10 -4.51
C LEU A 3 7.67 -8.15 -5.62
N SER A 4 7.78 -9.43 -5.23
CA SER A 4 7.80 -10.50 -6.20
C SER A 4 6.41 -10.67 -6.84
N ALA A 5 6.35 -11.37 -7.97
CA ALA A 5 5.08 -11.65 -8.64
C ALA A 5 4.11 -12.41 -7.72
N ASN A 6 4.62 -13.37 -6.95
CA ASN A 6 3.81 -14.14 -6.01
C ASN A 6 3.26 -13.27 -4.88
N GLU A 7 4.08 -12.36 -4.34
CA GLU A 7 3.64 -11.43 -3.30
C GLU A 7 2.54 -10.50 -3.81
N LYS A 8 2.72 -9.95 -5.01
CA LYS A 8 1.71 -9.09 -5.63
C LYS A 8 0.40 -9.84 -5.86
N ALA A 9 0.48 -11.04 -6.40
CA ALA A 9 -0.70 -11.85 -6.67
C ALA A 9 -1.48 -12.16 -5.38
N GLN A 10 -0.77 -12.48 -4.31
CA GLN A 10 -1.40 -12.77 -3.02
C GLN A 10 -2.12 -11.54 -2.46
N ILE A 11 -1.48 -10.38 -2.55
CA ILE A 11 -2.07 -9.12 -2.07
C ILE A 11 -3.31 -8.76 -2.87
N VAL A 12 -3.25 -8.89 -4.20
CA VAL A 12 -4.40 -8.64 -5.07
C VAL A 12 -5.56 -9.53 -4.67
N LYS A 13 -5.29 -10.83 -4.49
CA LYS A 13 -6.30 -11.80 -4.11
C LYS A 13 -6.95 -11.47 -2.76
N ASP A 14 -6.14 -11.04 -1.79
CA ASP A 14 -6.62 -10.75 -0.43
C ASP A 14 -7.47 -9.49 -0.36
N TYR A 15 -7.21 -8.52 -1.23
CA TYR A 15 -7.85 -7.19 -1.13
C TYR A 15 -8.77 -6.85 -2.30
N GLN A 16 -8.81 -7.68 -3.34
CA GLN A 16 -9.70 -7.40 -4.48
C GLN A 16 -11.16 -7.43 -4.05
N GLN A 17 -11.97 -6.58 -4.70
CA GLN A 17 -13.40 -6.50 -4.42
C GLN A 17 -14.21 -7.49 -5.25
N ALA A 18 -13.64 -7.99 -6.35
CA ALA A 18 -14.20 -9.01 -7.22
C ALA A 18 -13.05 -9.78 -7.86
N GLU A 19 -13.31 -10.96 -8.40
CA GLU A 19 -12.26 -11.81 -8.99
C GLU A 19 -11.41 -11.12 -10.05
N SER A 20 -12.01 -10.24 -10.85
CA SER A 20 -11.30 -9.52 -11.90
C SER A 20 -10.73 -8.18 -11.45
N ASP A 21 -10.89 -7.82 -10.20
CA ASP A 21 -10.42 -6.54 -9.68
C ASP A 21 -8.93 -6.58 -9.38
N THR A 22 -8.16 -5.80 -10.14
CA THR A 22 -6.72 -5.66 -9.93
C THR A 22 -6.32 -4.22 -9.66
N GLY A 23 -7.28 -3.28 -9.67
CA GLY A 23 -6.99 -1.85 -9.59
C GLY A 23 -7.87 -1.05 -8.64
N SER A 24 -8.63 -1.69 -7.75
CA SER A 24 -9.43 -0.94 -6.78
C SER A 24 -8.52 -0.16 -5.83
N PRO A 25 -9.02 0.91 -5.19
CA PRO A 25 -8.24 1.63 -4.19
C PRO A 25 -7.69 0.72 -3.09
N GLU A 26 -8.47 -0.28 -2.64
CA GLU A 26 -8.02 -1.22 -1.63
C GLU A 26 -6.79 -2.01 -2.07
N VAL A 27 -6.81 -2.54 -3.29
CA VAL A 27 -5.68 -3.28 -3.84
C VAL A 27 -4.45 -2.38 -3.97
N GLN A 28 -4.64 -1.17 -4.50
CA GLN A 28 -3.53 -0.23 -4.68
C GLN A 28 -2.90 0.17 -3.35
N VAL A 29 -3.72 0.47 -2.34
CA VAL A 29 -3.22 0.83 -1.00
C VAL A 29 -2.49 -0.35 -0.37
N ALA A 30 -3.01 -1.56 -0.52
CA ALA A 30 -2.36 -2.76 0.02
C ALA A 30 -0.99 -2.99 -0.62
N LEU A 31 -0.89 -2.84 -1.95
CA LEU A 31 0.38 -2.98 -2.66
C LEU A 31 1.39 -1.90 -2.23
N LEU A 32 0.95 -0.66 -2.12
CA LEU A 32 1.80 0.43 -1.65
C LEU A 32 2.28 0.18 -0.23
N SER A 33 1.40 -0.28 0.66
CA SER A 33 1.75 -0.57 2.05
C SER A 33 2.81 -1.67 2.14
N ALA A 34 2.70 -2.73 1.33
CA ALA A 34 3.69 -3.80 1.30
C ALA A 34 5.05 -3.29 0.81
N ASN A 35 5.06 -2.45 -0.24
CA ASN A 35 6.30 -1.84 -0.74
C ASN A 35 6.92 -0.92 0.31
N ILE A 36 6.11 -0.11 0.98
CA ILE A 36 6.57 0.79 2.03
C ILE A 36 7.24 -0.01 3.15
N ASN A 37 6.62 -1.10 3.59
CA ASN A 37 7.18 -1.94 4.63
C ASN A 37 8.52 -2.54 4.23
N LYS A 38 8.66 -2.98 2.98
CA LYS A 38 9.94 -3.50 2.47
C LYS A 38 11.03 -2.42 2.47
N LEU A 39 10.70 -1.21 2.03
CA LEU A 39 11.66 -0.11 2.00
C LEU A 39 12.06 0.33 3.40
N GLN A 40 11.13 0.34 4.36
CA GLN A 40 11.45 0.64 5.75
C GLN A 40 12.46 -0.36 6.31
N GLY A 41 12.30 -1.64 5.98
CA GLY A 41 13.27 -2.66 6.35
C GLY A 41 14.64 -2.42 5.72
N HIS A 42 14.66 -2.00 4.45
CA HIS A 42 15.89 -1.64 3.76
C HIS A 42 16.64 -0.50 4.45
N PHE A 43 15.92 0.52 4.92
CA PHE A 43 16.53 1.68 5.58
C PHE A 43 17.15 1.37 6.94
N LYS A 44 16.71 0.31 7.60
CA LYS A 44 17.35 -0.12 8.84
C LYS A 44 18.79 -0.57 8.59
N ILE A 45 19.06 -1.05 7.38
CA ILE A 45 20.37 -1.55 6.97
C ILE A 45 21.15 -0.50 6.18
N ASN A 46 20.47 0.27 5.31
CA ASN A 46 21.08 1.21 4.38
C ASN A 46 20.53 2.63 4.60
N LYS A 47 20.93 3.24 5.70
CA LYS A 47 20.40 4.54 6.15
C LYS A 47 20.68 5.71 5.20
N GLN A 48 21.68 5.57 4.33
CA GLN A 48 22.10 6.66 3.43
C GLN A 48 21.61 6.51 2.01
N ASP A 49 20.65 5.63 1.77
CA ASP A 49 20.08 5.44 0.43
C ASP A 49 19.02 6.53 0.16
N HIS A 50 19.48 7.66 -0.36
CA HIS A 50 18.62 8.82 -0.62
C HIS A 50 17.61 8.59 -1.75
N HIS A 51 17.95 7.76 -2.74
CA HIS A 51 17.05 7.46 -3.86
C HIS A 51 15.84 6.65 -3.38
N SER A 52 16.08 5.62 -2.58
CA SER A 52 15.00 4.81 -2.02
C SER A 52 14.14 5.63 -1.05
N ARG A 53 14.75 6.57 -0.35
CA ARG A 53 14.03 7.45 0.57
C ARG A 53 13.03 8.34 -0.17
N ARG A 54 13.42 8.88 -1.33
CA ARG A 54 12.50 9.65 -2.18
C ARG A 54 11.35 8.80 -2.68
N GLY A 55 11.65 7.56 -3.09
CA GLY A 55 10.62 6.60 -3.51
C GLY A 55 9.64 6.28 -2.39
N LEU A 56 10.14 6.12 -1.16
CA LEU A 56 9.31 5.87 0.00
C LEU A 56 8.35 7.03 0.25
N ILE A 57 8.84 8.26 0.24
CA ILE A 57 8.01 9.46 0.44
C ILE A 57 6.91 9.53 -0.63
N ARG A 58 7.26 9.25 -1.88
CA ARG A 58 6.30 9.25 -2.98
C ARG A 58 5.19 8.23 -2.74
N MET A 59 5.57 7.01 -2.33
CA MET A 59 4.59 5.95 -2.06
C MET A 59 3.70 6.27 -0.88
N VAL A 60 4.23 6.86 0.18
CA VAL A 60 3.43 7.29 1.34
C VAL A 60 2.41 8.34 0.93
N ASN A 61 2.82 9.30 0.08
CA ASN A 61 1.92 10.35 -0.41
C ASN A 61 0.83 9.76 -1.32
N GLN A 62 1.17 8.82 -2.19
CA GLN A 62 0.21 8.13 -3.04
C GLN A 62 -0.81 7.35 -2.21
N ARG A 63 -0.33 6.64 -1.19
CA ARG A 63 -1.21 5.90 -0.28
C ARG A 63 -2.20 6.82 0.40
N ARG A 64 -1.72 7.97 0.89
CA ARG A 64 -2.59 8.96 1.54
C ARG A 64 -3.68 9.45 0.59
N LYS A 65 -3.32 9.78 -0.64
CA LYS A 65 -4.29 10.24 -1.65
C LYS A 65 -5.37 9.19 -1.93
N LEU A 66 -4.95 7.93 -2.07
CA LEU A 66 -5.88 6.83 -2.31
C LEU A 66 -6.79 6.60 -1.12
N LEU A 67 -6.27 6.69 0.09
CA LEU A 67 -7.06 6.55 1.32
C LEU A 67 -8.08 7.71 1.46
N ASP A 68 -7.66 8.93 1.15
CA ASP A 68 -8.56 10.09 1.19
C ASP A 68 -9.68 9.94 0.15
N TYR A 69 -9.33 9.48 -1.04
CA TYR A 69 -10.31 9.20 -2.10
C TYR A 69 -11.33 8.15 -1.64
N LEU A 70 -10.85 7.04 -1.08
CA LEU A 70 -11.71 5.96 -0.63
C LEU A 70 -12.62 6.41 0.51
N LYS A 71 -12.09 7.20 1.43
CA LYS A 71 -12.86 7.74 2.56
C LYS A 71 -14.02 8.59 2.07
N GLY A 72 -13.81 9.39 1.02
CA GLY A 72 -14.85 10.19 0.41
C GLY A 72 -15.88 9.38 -0.37
N LYS A 73 -15.47 8.23 -0.92
CA LYS A 73 -16.36 7.36 -1.71
C LYS A 73 -17.16 6.42 -0.83
N ASN A 74 -16.51 5.80 0.14
CA ASN A 74 -17.16 4.80 1.00
C ASN A 74 -16.39 4.69 2.31
N ALA A 75 -16.89 5.37 3.34
CA ALA A 75 -16.23 5.44 4.64
C ALA A 75 -16.10 4.06 5.31
N ASP A 76 -17.07 3.17 5.10
CA ASP A 76 -17.01 1.83 5.69
C ASP A 76 -15.89 1.01 5.09
N ARG A 77 -15.70 1.06 3.78
CA ARG A 77 -14.59 0.40 3.11
C ARG A 77 -13.25 0.97 3.56
N TYR A 78 -13.18 2.28 3.75
CA TYR A 78 -11.99 2.95 4.24
C TYR A 78 -11.61 2.44 5.64
N LEU A 79 -12.57 2.42 6.57
CA LEU A 79 -12.34 1.96 7.94
C LEU A 79 -11.92 0.49 7.99
N GLU A 80 -12.57 -0.35 7.20
CA GLU A 80 -12.21 -1.76 7.08
C GLU A 80 -10.77 -1.94 6.61
N LEU A 81 -10.39 -1.17 5.58
CA LEU A 81 -9.05 -1.27 4.99
C LEU A 81 -7.96 -0.84 5.98
N ILE A 82 -8.13 0.31 6.64
CA ILE A 82 -7.10 0.77 7.59
C ILE A 82 -6.98 -0.18 8.77
N LYS A 83 -8.09 -0.81 9.19
CA LYS A 83 -8.08 -1.81 10.25
C LYS A 83 -7.28 -3.04 9.82
N ARG A 84 -7.53 -3.54 8.60
CA ARG A 84 -6.82 -4.71 8.07
C ARG A 84 -5.33 -4.47 7.91
N LEU A 85 -4.95 -3.26 7.49
CA LEU A 85 -3.55 -2.90 7.26
C LEU A 85 -2.85 -2.39 8.51
N GLY A 86 -3.57 -2.15 9.59
CA GLY A 86 -2.99 -1.62 10.82
C GLY A 86 -2.56 -0.16 10.70
N LEU A 87 -3.22 0.60 9.82
CA LEU A 87 -2.91 2.00 9.62
C LEU A 87 -3.73 2.88 10.56
N ARG A 88 -3.21 4.10 10.81
CA ARG A 88 -3.90 5.07 11.67
C ARG A 88 -4.91 5.93 10.92
N ARG A 89 -4.86 5.88 9.59
CA ARG A 89 -5.71 6.74 8.76
C ARG A 89 -6.28 5.96 7.63
#